data_911d4397cf731ec67a45c25d1fce6261
#
_entry.id   911d4397cf731ec67a45c25d1fce6261
#
_cell.length_a   1.000
_cell.length_b   1.000
_cell.length_c   1.000
_cell.angle_alpha   90.00
_cell.angle_beta   90.00
_cell.angle_gamma   90.00
#
_symmetry.space_group_name_H-M   'P 1'
#
loop_
_entity.id
_entity.type
_entity.pdbx_description
1 polymer ?
#
loop_
_entity_poly.entity_id
_entity_poly.type
_entity_poly.pdbx_seq_one_letter_code
_entity_poly.pdbx_strand_id
1 'polypeptide(L)' 'MINYKKSFDFTASDDELYDYVEKMIDVMVGDIDPKVEFDFESDENHRYVNFKILNKVLH' A
#
# COMPACT_ATOMS: atom_id res chain seq x y z
N MET A 1 -13.04 0.11 6.81
CA MET A 1 -11.66 -0.32 6.68
C MET A 1 -11.48 -1.14 5.42
N ILE A 2 -10.48 -0.80 4.63
CA ILE A 2 -10.26 -1.46 3.37
C ILE A 2 -8.85 -2.01 3.35
N ASN A 3 -8.73 -3.24 2.89
CA ASN A 3 -7.41 -3.87 2.79
C ASN A 3 -7.10 -4.15 1.33
N TYR A 4 -5.89 -3.79 0.91
CA TYR A 4 -5.43 -4.10 -0.41
C TYR A 4 -4.13 -4.86 -0.32
N LYS A 5 -3.93 -5.74 -1.25
CA LYS A 5 -2.66 -6.45 -1.34
C LYS A 5 -2.22 -6.43 -2.79
N LYS A 6 -1.07 -5.87 -3.05
CA LYS A 6 -0.53 -5.81 -4.40
C LYS A 6 0.65 -6.75 -4.48
N SER A 7 0.67 -7.61 -5.47
CA SER A 7 1.78 -8.54 -5.63
C SER A 7 2.76 -8.01 -6.68
N PHE A 8 4.03 -8.29 -6.45
CA PHE A 8 5.11 -7.91 -7.35
C PHE A 8 5.95 -9.14 -7.58
N ASP A 9 6.71 -9.13 -8.65
CA ASP A 9 7.63 -10.20 -8.91
C ASP A 9 8.66 -10.24 -7.78
N PHE A 10 9.18 -11.39 -7.48
CA PHE A 10 10.11 -11.49 -6.36
C PHE A 10 11.40 -10.72 -6.62
N THR A 11 11.67 -10.37 -7.89
CA THR A 11 12.85 -9.59 -8.20
C THR A 11 12.61 -8.09 -8.04
N ALA A 12 11.42 -7.67 -7.69
CA ALA A 12 11.15 -6.25 -7.51
C ALA A 12 12.00 -5.73 -6.36
N SER A 13 12.53 -4.54 -6.53
CA SER A 13 13.38 -3.96 -5.51
C SER A 13 12.55 -3.21 -4.48
N ASP A 14 13.17 -2.90 -3.38
CA ASP A 14 12.51 -2.11 -2.35
C ASP A 14 12.09 -0.76 -2.89
N ASP A 15 12.90 -0.19 -3.76
CA ASP A 15 12.58 1.11 -4.34
C ASP A 15 11.30 1.04 -5.14
N GLU A 16 11.08 -0.05 -5.84
CA GLU A 16 9.86 -0.21 -6.59
C GLU A 16 8.66 -0.29 -5.67
N LEU A 17 8.79 -1.00 -4.58
CA LEU A 17 7.69 -1.12 -3.65
C LEU A 17 7.39 0.22 -2.98
N TYR A 18 8.42 0.94 -2.58
CA TYR A 18 8.20 2.25 -1.97
C TYR A 18 7.60 3.22 -2.97
N ASP A 19 8.01 3.17 -4.22
CA ASP A 19 7.47 4.04 -5.23
C ASP A 19 5.97 3.78 -5.40
N TYR A 20 5.58 2.53 -5.39
CA TYR A 20 4.18 2.17 -5.48
C TYR A 20 3.40 2.70 -4.28
N VAL A 21 3.97 2.56 -3.08
CA VAL A 21 3.33 3.06 -1.89
C VAL A 21 3.11 4.56 -1.98
N GLU A 22 4.12 5.28 -2.42
CA GLU A 22 4.01 6.73 -2.52
C GLU A 22 2.94 7.13 -3.50
N LYS A 23 2.87 6.45 -4.62
CA LYS A 23 1.86 6.78 -5.61
C LYS A 23 0.47 6.51 -5.10
N MET A 24 0.31 5.42 -4.38
CA MET A 24 -0.99 5.09 -3.84
C MET A 24 -1.45 6.09 -2.80
N ILE A 25 -0.54 6.49 -1.94
CA ILE A 25 -0.87 7.46 -0.91
C ILE A 25 -1.24 8.79 -1.56
N ASP A 26 -0.49 9.18 -2.57
CA ASP A 26 -0.73 10.42 -3.25
C ASP A 26 -2.12 10.46 -3.86
N VAL A 27 -2.54 9.37 -4.45
CA VAL A 27 -3.85 9.29 -5.02
C VAL A 27 -4.93 9.33 -3.95
N MET A 28 -4.71 8.64 -2.85
CA MET A 28 -5.72 8.54 -1.84
C MET A 28 -5.92 9.79 -1.03
N VAL A 29 -4.87 10.59 -0.93
CA VAL A 29 -4.95 11.75 -0.10
C VAL A 29 -5.57 12.94 -0.80
N GLY A 30 -6.11 12.76 -1.91
CA GLY A 30 -6.61 13.86 -2.69
C GLY A 30 -7.63 14.70 -1.96
N ASP A 31 -8.62 14.10 -1.38
CA ASP A 31 -9.66 14.83 -0.76
C ASP A 31 -9.72 14.73 0.70
N ILE A 32 -9.52 13.57 1.21
CA ILE A 32 -9.69 13.31 2.59
C ILE A 32 -8.36 13.00 3.14
N ASP A 33 -8.19 12.94 4.38
CA ASP A 33 -6.94 12.63 4.98
C ASP A 33 -7.03 11.25 5.60
N PRO A 34 -7.04 10.21 4.84
CA PRO A 34 -7.22 8.89 5.38
C PRO A 34 -5.98 8.44 6.11
N LYS A 35 -6.16 7.60 7.10
CA LYS A 35 -5.06 6.98 7.74
C LYS A 35 -4.76 5.73 6.97
N VAL A 36 -3.55 5.60 6.53
CA VAL A 36 -3.12 4.46 5.74
C VAL A 36 -1.94 3.81 6.41
N GLU A 37 -2.03 2.52 6.60
CA GLU A 37 -0.89 1.76 7.09
C GLU A 37 -0.48 0.81 6.00
N PHE A 38 0.79 0.49 5.95
CA PHE A 38 1.25 -0.47 4.97
C PHE A 38 2.39 -1.27 5.53
N ASP A 39 2.59 -2.47 4.98
CA ASP A 39 3.76 -3.24 5.29
C ASP A 39 4.12 -4.10 4.09
N PHE A 40 5.28 -4.70 4.14
CA PHE A 40 5.79 -5.50 3.07
C PHE A 40 5.87 -6.95 3.51
N GLU A 41 5.64 -7.81 2.55
CA GLU A 41 5.66 -9.22 2.81
C GLU A 41 6.31 -9.87 1.60
N SER A 42 6.90 -11.02 1.75
CA SER A 42 7.43 -11.72 0.59
C SER A 42 7.36 -13.21 0.82
N ASP A 43 7.28 -13.95 -0.25
CA ASP A 43 7.37 -15.38 -0.17
C ASP A 43 8.37 -15.84 -1.24
N GLU A 44 8.32 -17.08 -1.62
CA GLU A 44 9.32 -17.62 -2.53
C GLU A 44 9.23 -17.06 -3.92
N ASN A 45 8.07 -16.67 -4.34
CA ASN A 45 7.85 -16.28 -5.70
C ASN A 45 7.43 -14.85 -5.91
N HIS A 46 7.01 -14.17 -4.87
CA HIS A 46 6.44 -12.84 -5.03
C HIS A 46 6.76 -11.98 -3.83
N ARG A 47 6.69 -10.69 -4.05
CA ARG A 47 6.73 -9.71 -2.98
C ARG A 47 5.39 -9.01 -2.97
N TYR A 48 4.98 -8.57 -1.80
CA TYR A 48 3.66 -7.98 -1.64
C TYR A 48 3.73 -6.70 -0.84
N VAL A 49 2.84 -5.79 -1.18
CA VAL A 49 2.61 -4.61 -0.35
C VAL A 49 1.19 -4.69 0.15
N ASN A 50 1.02 -4.67 1.44
CA ASN A 50 -0.29 -4.70 2.05
C ASN A 50 -0.65 -3.29 2.52
N PHE A 51 -1.82 -2.83 2.12
CA PHE A 51 -2.32 -1.54 2.56
C PHE A 51 -3.55 -1.74 3.41
N LYS A 52 -3.64 -0.98 4.49
CA LYS A 52 -4.83 -1.00 5.31
C LYS A 52 -5.29 0.44 5.42
N ILE A 53 -6.44 0.75 4.89
CA ILE A 53 -6.98 2.10 4.93
C ILE A 53 -7.98 2.18 6.06
N LEU A 54 -7.62 2.92 7.09
CA LEU A 54 -8.45 3.05 8.25
C LEU A 54 -9.28 4.28 8.07
N ASN A 55 -10.27 4.19 7.26
CA ASN A 55 -11.02 5.33 6.94
C ASN A 55 -11.95 5.72 8.03
N LYS A 56 -11.80 6.79 8.68
CA LYS A 56 -12.58 7.16 9.66
C LYS A 56 -13.50 8.06 9.24
N VAL A 57 -14.46 7.94 9.04
CA VAL A 57 -15.36 8.75 8.58
C VAL A 57 -15.84 9.57 9.40
N LEU A 58 -16.04 10.28 9.63
CA LEU A 58 -16.50 11.03 10.40
C LEU A 58 -17.52 11.61 10.23
N HIS A 59 -17.97 11.93 10.35
CA HIS A 59 -18.98 12.38 10.26
C HIS A 59 -19.15 13.16 10.42
#